data_6ee6656ac8f0d1d9b9fc4d4279ffeb9e
#
_entry.id   6ee6656ac8f0d1d9b9fc4d4279ffeb9e
#
_cell.length_a   1.000
_cell.length_b   1.000
_cell.length_c   1.000
_cell.angle_alpha   90.00
_cell.angle_beta   90.00
_cell.angle_gamma   90.00
#
_symmetry.space_group_name_H-M   'P 1'
#
loop_
_entity.id
_entity.type
_entity.pdbx_description
1 polymer ?
#
loop_
_entity_poly.entity_id
_entity_poly.type
_entity_poly.pdbx_seq_one_letter_code
_entity_poly.pdbx_strand_id
1 'polypeptide(L)'
;QHVIAEKFNEILKPFEISAEQFNVLRILRGQKGNPVNMFTIQERMIAKTSNTTRLVDKLLLKEFVNREICLENRRKMEITITSKGLELLTQLDPVVEAHEKTFTSNLSKNEIELLNELLEKFRIKS
;
A
#
# COMPACT_ATOMS: atom_id res chain seq x y z
N GLN A 1 -11.65 7.19 12.94
CA GLN A 1 -10.89 6.31 12.04
C GLN A 1 -11.71 5.78 10.89
N HIS A 2 -12.95 5.34 11.13
CA HIS A 2 -13.82 4.86 10.06
C HIS A 2 -14.09 5.91 9.00
N VAL A 3 -14.33 7.15 9.42
CA VAL A 3 -14.60 8.25 8.50
C VAL A 3 -13.40 8.52 7.60
N ILE A 4 -12.18 8.47 8.15
CA ILE A 4 -10.94 8.70 7.41
C ILE A 4 -10.71 7.57 6.40
N ALA A 5 -10.91 6.32 6.82
CA ALA A 5 -10.74 5.15 5.95
C ALA A 5 -11.75 5.16 4.80
N GLU A 6 -13.00 5.53 5.08
CA GLU A 6 -14.05 5.62 4.07
C GLU A 6 -13.73 6.69 3.03
N LYS A 7 -13.28 7.87 3.47
CA LYS A 7 -12.90 8.94 2.56
C LYS A 7 -11.71 8.56 1.69
N PHE A 8 -10.75 7.86 2.28
CA PHE A 8 -9.59 7.38 1.54
C PHE A 8 -10.00 6.37 0.46
N ASN A 9 -10.89 5.44 0.78
CA ASN A 9 -11.42 4.50 -0.19
C ASN A 9 -12.21 5.22 -1.30
N GLU A 10 -12.91 6.30 -0.97
CA GLU A 10 -13.64 7.09 -1.97
C GLU A 10 -12.71 7.71 -3.01
N ILE A 11 -11.57 8.26 -2.58
CA ILE A 11 -10.62 8.88 -3.52
C ILE A 11 -9.93 7.83 -4.40
N LEU A 12 -9.84 6.59 -3.94
CA LEU A 12 -9.25 5.49 -4.70
C LEU A 12 -10.25 4.82 -5.65
N LYS A 13 -11.54 5.02 -5.42
CA LYS A 13 -12.60 4.35 -6.18
C LYS A 13 -12.50 4.50 -7.70
N PRO A 14 -12.21 5.70 -8.25
CA PRO A 14 -12.02 5.84 -9.70
C PRO A 14 -10.89 4.99 -10.27
N PHE A 15 -9.94 4.59 -9.43
CA PHE A 15 -8.80 3.76 -9.83
C PHE A 15 -9.07 2.28 -9.62
N GLU A 16 -10.25 1.94 -9.10
CA GLU A 16 -10.72 0.57 -8.89
C GLU A 16 -9.85 -0.25 -7.94
N ILE A 17 -9.25 0.39 -6.94
CA ILE A 17 -8.51 -0.29 -5.88
C ILE A 17 -9.00 0.19 -4.51
N SER A 18 -8.81 -0.67 -3.50
CA SER A 18 -9.10 -0.33 -2.11
C SER A 18 -7.85 0.25 -1.43
N ALA A 19 -8.05 0.83 -0.24
CA ALA A 19 -6.94 1.31 0.57
C ALA A 19 -5.97 0.17 0.92
N GLU A 20 -6.49 -1.03 1.17
CA GLU A 20 -5.67 -2.19 1.49
C GLU A 20 -4.83 -2.66 0.29
N GLN A 21 -5.41 -2.66 -0.91
CA GLN A 21 -4.68 -2.96 -2.13
C GLN A 21 -3.60 -1.91 -2.40
N PHE A 22 -3.93 -0.65 -2.20
CA PHE A 22 -2.96 0.44 -2.31
C PHE A 22 -1.79 0.24 -1.35
N ASN A 23 -2.07 -0.18 -0.11
CA ASN A 23 -1.04 -0.47 0.88
C ASN A 23 -0.07 -1.57 0.39
N VAL A 24 -0.60 -2.64 -0.19
CA VAL A 24 0.24 -3.70 -0.76
C VAL A 24 1.17 -3.15 -1.84
N LEU A 25 0.63 -2.34 -2.76
CA LEU A 25 1.43 -1.76 -3.84
C LEU A 25 2.54 -0.84 -3.29
N ARG A 26 2.24 -0.05 -2.26
CA ARG A 26 3.24 0.81 -1.63
C ARG A 26 4.35 0.01 -0.96
N ILE A 27 4.00 -1.08 -0.30
CA ILE A 27 4.97 -1.98 0.31
C ILE A 27 5.92 -2.52 -0.76
N LEU A 28 5.37 -2.96 -1.88
CA LEU A 28 6.17 -3.49 -2.99
C LEU A 28 7.06 -2.43 -3.63
N ARG A 29 6.54 -1.22 -3.84
CA ARG A 29 7.33 -0.12 -4.37
C ARG A 29 8.51 0.21 -3.46
N GLY A 30 8.31 0.15 -2.16
CA GLY A 30 9.35 0.40 -1.16
C GLY A 30 10.49 -0.60 -1.21
N GLN A 31 10.30 -1.77 -1.81
CA GLN A 31 11.34 -2.78 -1.97
C GLN A 31 12.23 -2.55 -3.20
N LYS A 32 11.97 -1.51 -3.97
CA LYS A 32 12.79 -1.10 -5.13
C LYS A 32 13.03 -2.21 -6.15
N GLY A 33 11.98 -2.97 -6.45
CA GLY A 33 12.03 -4.06 -7.41
C GLY A 33 12.45 -5.40 -6.84
N ASN A 34 12.88 -5.46 -5.60
CA ASN A 34 13.21 -6.72 -4.95
C ASN A 34 11.92 -7.48 -4.62
N PRO A 35 11.88 -8.79 -4.92
CA PRO A 35 10.69 -9.58 -4.60
C PRO A 35 10.51 -9.77 -3.10
N VAL A 36 9.26 -9.86 -2.68
CA VAL A 36 8.90 -10.14 -1.28
C VAL A 36 7.93 -11.31 -1.21
N ASN A 37 8.02 -12.07 -0.13
CA ASN A 37 7.09 -13.15 0.10
C ASN A 37 5.81 -12.64 0.77
N MET A 38 4.78 -13.49 0.78
CA MET A 38 3.47 -13.16 1.32
C MET A 38 3.53 -12.79 2.81
N PHE A 39 4.37 -13.49 3.57
CA PHE A 39 4.56 -13.25 5.00
C PHE A 39 5.06 -11.82 5.24
N THR A 40 6.05 -11.38 4.46
CA THR A 40 6.62 -10.04 4.59
C THR A 40 5.56 -8.97 4.30
N ILE A 41 4.73 -9.17 3.28
CA ILE A 41 3.64 -8.26 2.97
C ILE A 41 2.67 -8.18 4.15
N GLN A 42 2.24 -9.33 4.66
CA GLN A 42 1.33 -9.40 5.81
C GLN A 42 1.88 -8.68 7.03
N GLU A 43 3.17 -8.87 7.31
CA GLU A 43 3.85 -8.22 8.43
C GLU A 43 3.83 -6.69 8.33
N ARG A 44 3.92 -6.17 7.11
CA ARG A 44 4.03 -4.73 6.87
C ARG A 44 2.69 -4.04 6.61
N MET A 45 1.61 -4.81 6.50
CA MET A 45 0.28 -4.24 6.32
C MET A 45 -0.12 -3.40 7.53
N ILE A 46 -0.70 -2.22 7.27
CA ILE A 46 -1.24 -1.35 8.31
C ILE A 46 -2.41 -2.06 9.01
N ALA A 47 -3.34 -2.61 8.22
CA ALA A 47 -4.45 -3.38 8.74
C ALA A 47 -4.05 -4.86 8.86
N LYS A 48 -3.66 -5.29 10.03
CA LYS A 48 -3.17 -6.66 10.28
C LYS A 48 -4.23 -7.74 10.08
N THR A 49 -5.49 -7.36 10.10
CA THR A 49 -6.61 -8.29 9.88
C THR A 49 -6.92 -8.51 8.41
N SER A 50 -6.23 -7.81 7.51
CA SER A 50 -6.44 -7.94 6.07
C SER A 50 -6.08 -9.34 5.57
N ASN A 51 -6.87 -9.87 4.65
CA ASN A 51 -6.55 -11.11 3.96
C ASN A 51 -5.57 -10.79 2.83
N THR A 52 -4.29 -10.87 3.13
CA THR A 52 -3.21 -10.48 2.21
C THR A 52 -3.21 -11.32 0.94
N THR A 53 -3.43 -12.63 1.06
CA THR A 53 -3.47 -13.53 -0.09
C THR A 53 -4.56 -13.08 -1.08
N ARG A 54 -5.75 -12.76 -0.58
CA ARG A 54 -6.86 -12.30 -1.41
C ARG A 54 -6.55 -10.96 -2.08
N LEU A 55 -5.92 -10.05 -1.35
CA LEU A 55 -5.51 -8.76 -1.90
C LEU A 55 -4.54 -8.92 -3.05
N VAL A 56 -3.53 -9.77 -2.87
CA VAL A 56 -2.54 -10.06 -3.90
C VAL A 56 -3.19 -10.73 -5.10
N ASP A 57 -4.08 -11.70 -4.88
CA ASP A 57 -4.80 -12.38 -5.96
C ASP A 57 -5.57 -11.38 -6.83
N LYS A 58 -6.23 -10.41 -6.22
CA LYS A 58 -6.96 -9.37 -6.95
C LYS A 58 -6.02 -8.47 -7.74
N LEU A 59 -4.87 -8.13 -7.16
CA LEU A 59 -3.86 -7.32 -7.85
C LEU A 59 -3.22 -8.07 -9.02
N LEU A 60 -3.07 -9.39 -8.90
CA LEU A 60 -2.61 -10.25 -9.99
C LEU A 60 -3.58 -10.21 -11.17
N LEU A 61 -4.88 -10.30 -10.90
CA LEU A 61 -5.90 -10.23 -11.94
C LEU A 61 -5.88 -8.89 -12.68
N LYS A 62 -5.53 -7.83 -11.99
CA LYS A 62 -5.41 -6.49 -12.58
C LYS A 62 -4.04 -6.22 -13.20
N GLU A 63 -3.13 -7.16 -13.11
CA GLU A 63 -1.78 -7.08 -13.65
C GLU A 63 -0.91 -6.00 -12.99
N PHE A 64 -1.22 -5.63 -11.76
CA PHE A 64 -0.42 -4.67 -10.99
C PHE A 64 0.75 -5.31 -10.27
N VAL A 65 0.70 -6.63 -10.08
CA VAL A 65 1.78 -7.39 -9.46
C VAL A 65 2.02 -8.67 -10.24
N ASN A 66 3.23 -9.22 -10.08
CA ASN A 66 3.60 -10.56 -10.56
C ASN A 66 3.85 -11.47 -9.38
N ARG A 67 3.64 -12.76 -9.58
CA ARG A 67 3.90 -13.78 -8.58
C ARG A 67 4.75 -14.88 -9.21
N GLU A 68 5.88 -15.19 -8.58
CA GLU A 68 6.78 -16.21 -9.04
C GLU A 68 7.13 -17.16 -7.90
N ILE A 69 7.44 -18.41 -8.25
CA ILE A 69 7.89 -19.39 -7.27
C ILE A 69 9.37 -19.13 -7.02
N CYS A 70 9.78 -19.07 -5.75
CA CYS A 70 11.18 -18.91 -5.40
C CYS A 70 11.96 -20.17 -5.83
N LEU A 71 13.03 -19.97 -6.61
CA LEU A 71 13.85 -21.08 -7.13
C LEU A 71 14.57 -21.82 -6.01
N GLU A 72 14.95 -21.12 -4.95
CA GLU A 72 15.65 -21.71 -3.80
C GLU A 72 14.71 -22.47 -2.87
N ASN A 73 13.47 -22.04 -2.80
CA ASN A 73 12.47 -22.68 -1.95
C ASN A 73 11.10 -22.61 -2.64
N ARG A 74 10.71 -23.72 -3.27
CA ARG A 74 9.47 -23.82 -4.05
C ARG A 74 8.19 -23.63 -3.22
N ARG A 75 8.29 -23.63 -1.89
CA ARG A 75 7.15 -23.37 -1.02
C ARG A 75 6.90 -21.89 -0.84
N LYS A 76 7.87 -21.05 -1.22
CA LYS A 76 7.73 -19.59 -1.11
C LYS A 76 7.33 -18.99 -2.44
N MET A 77 6.35 -18.12 -2.38
CA MET A 77 5.93 -17.31 -3.52
C MET A 77 6.52 -15.91 -3.35
N GLU A 78 7.10 -15.41 -4.42
CA GLU A 78 7.68 -14.06 -4.43
C GLU A 78 6.80 -13.14 -5.25
N ILE A 79 6.53 -11.96 -4.71
CA ILE A 79 5.66 -10.97 -5.30
C ILE A 79 6.49 -9.74 -5.67
N THR A 80 6.29 -9.24 -6.89
CA THR A 80 6.91 -8.00 -7.35
C THR A 80 5.85 -7.08 -7.95
N ILE A 81 6.09 -5.78 -7.93
CA ILE A 81 5.21 -4.82 -8.56
C ILE A 81 5.56 -4.73 -10.06
N THR A 82 4.54 -4.61 -10.92
CA THR A 82 4.72 -4.45 -12.36
C THR A 82 4.91 -2.98 -12.72
N SER A 83 5.31 -2.71 -13.98
CA SER A 83 5.34 -1.35 -14.51
C SER A 83 3.97 -0.70 -14.44
N LYS A 84 2.92 -1.48 -14.70
CA LYS A 84 1.53 -0.99 -14.61
C LYS A 84 1.19 -0.59 -13.18
N GLY A 85 1.63 -1.38 -12.19
CA GLY A 85 1.44 -1.06 -10.78
C GLY A 85 2.18 0.21 -10.37
N LEU A 86 3.42 0.39 -10.86
CA LEU A 86 4.21 1.59 -10.60
C LEU A 86 3.57 2.83 -11.23
N GLU A 87 3.04 2.70 -12.45
CA GLU A 87 2.33 3.80 -13.11
C GLU A 87 1.08 4.21 -12.34
N LEU A 88 0.34 3.23 -11.84
CA LEU A 88 -0.83 3.51 -11.00
C LEU A 88 -0.44 4.31 -9.77
N LEU A 89 0.61 3.90 -9.07
CA LEU A 89 1.09 4.63 -7.89
C LEU A 89 1.53 6.05 -8.24
N THR A 90 2.18 6.23 -9.38
CA THR A 90 2.58 7.56 -9.83
C THR A 90 1.37 8.46 -10.06
N GLN A 91 0.29 7.93 -10.61
CA GLN A 91 -0.96 8.67 -10.79
C GLN A 91 -1.65 8.96 -9.45
N LEU A 92 -1.54 8.05 -8.49
CA LEU A 92 -2.17 8.18 -7.19
C LEU A 92 -1.43 9.12 -6.24
N ASP A 93 -0.10 9.24 -6.38
CA ASP A 93 0.71 10.06 -5.46
C ASP A 93 0.14 11.47 -5.27
N PRO A 94 -0.17 12.25 -6.33
CA PRO A 94 -0.73 13.59 -6.12
C PRO A 94 -2.13 13.58 -5.52
N VAL A 95 -2.94 12.57 -5.83
CA VAL A 95 -4.29 12.41 -5.27
C VAL A 95 -4.22 12.16 -3.77
N VAL A 96 -3.32 11.28 -3.36
CA VAL A 96 -3.10 10.94 -1.95
C VAL A 96 -2.52 12.13 -1.20
N GLU A 97 -1.55 12.83 -1.78
CA GLU A 97 -0.99 14.05 -1.17
C GLU A 97 -2.05 15.12 -0.96
N ALA A 98 -2.93 15.35 -1.93
CA ALA A 98 -4.00 16.31 -1.82
C ALA A 98 -4.97 15.93 -0.68
N HIS A 99 -5.27 14.64 -0.55
CA HIS A 99 -6.10 14.13 0.54
C HIS A 99 -5.45 14.34 1.90
N GLU A 100 -4.16 14.04 2.01
CA GLU A 100 -3.40 14.24 3.24
C GLU A 100 -3.38 15.71 3.65
N LYS A 101 -3.19 16.63 2.70
CA LYS A 101 -3.22 18.06 2.97
C LYS A 101 -4.58 18.52 3.48
N THR A 102 -5.66 18.03 2.89
CA THR A 102 -7.02 18.35 3.35
C THR A 102 -7.22 17.87 4.77
N PHE A 103 -6.73 16.68 5.08
CA PHE A 103 -6.82 16.11 6.43
C PHE A 103 -6.01 16.92 7.44
N THR A 104 -4.76 17.25 7.10
CA THR A 104 -3.86 17.96 8.01
C THR A 104 -4.21 19.43 8.19
N SER A 105 -4.96 20.03 7.27
CA SER A 105 -5.36 21.45 7.37
C SER A 105 -6.20 21.75 8.61
N ASN A 106 -6.82 20.72 9.19
CA ASN A 106 -7.64 20.83 10.39
C ASN A 106 -6.87 20.54 11.68
N LEU A 107 -5.56 20.32 11.59
CA LEU A 107 -4.73 19.95 12.73
C LEU A 107 -3.87 21.14 13.19
N SER A 108 -3.64 21.22 14.50
CA SER A 108 -2.68 22.17 15.05
C SER A 108 -1.26 21.75 14.65
N LYS A 109 -0.30 22.67 14.83
CA LYS A 109 1.11 22.39 14.54
C LYS A 109 1.62 21.18 15.31
N ASN A 110 1.29 21.06 16.59
CA ASN A 110 1.72 19.93 17.42
C ASN A 110 1.09 18.64 16.95
N GLU A 111 -0.17 18.67 16.55
CA GLU A 111 -0.85 17.49 16.03
C GLU A 111 -0.25 17.04 14.71
N ILE A 112 0.15 17.97 13.84
CA ILE A 112 0.82 17.64 12.58
C ILE A 112 2.18 16.98 12.85
N GLU A 113 2.94 17.49 13.81
CA GLU A 113 4.22 16.90 14.19
C GLU A 113 4.04 15.46 14.69
N LEU A 114 3.01 15.24 15.53
CA LEU A 114 2.69 13.91 16.03
C LEU A 114 2.30 12.97 14.89
N LEU A 115 1.48 13.44 13.96
CA LEU A 115 1.07 12.66 12.79
C LEU A 115 2.29 12.26 11.96
N ASN A 116 3.21 13.20 11.72
CA ASN A 116 4.43 12.93 10.97
C ASN A 116 5.30 11.87 11.65
N GLU A 117 5.43 11.92 12.96
CA GLU A 117 6.16 10.90 13.72
C GLU A 117 5.54 9.52 13.55
N LEU A 118 4.23 9.44 13.62
CA LEU A 118 3.51 8.18 13.43
C LEU A 118 3.68 7.63 12.01
N LEU A 119 3.60 8.51 11.01
CA LEU A 119 3.79 8.11 9.61
C LEU A 119 5.22 7.65 9.35
N GLU A 120 6.21 8.27 9.98
CA GLU A 120 7.61 7.84 9.87
C GLU A 120 7.79 6.42 10.40
N LYS A 121 7.14 6.08 11.50
CA LYS A 121 7.17 4.72 12.03
C LYS A 121 6.62 3.71 11.03
N PHE A 122 5.56 4.05 10.34
CA PHE A 122 4.99 3.19 9.29
C PHE A 122 5.93 3.05 8.11
N ARG A 123 6.59 4.13 7.69
CA ARG A 123 7.54 4.11 6.58
C ARG A 123 8.75 3.22 6.86
N ILE A 124 9.25 3.26 8.08
CA ILE A 124 10.38 2.42 8.50
C ILE A 124 10.00 0.94 8.42
N LYS A 125 8.77 0.61 8.76
CA LYS A 125 8.26 -0.77 8.72
C LYS A 125 7.86 -1.19 7.30
N SER A 126 7.64 -0.25 6.44
CA SER A 126 7.25 -0.52 5.05
C SER A 126 8.46 -0.59 4.15
#